data_f30219044b26c3d56d2fba18682e8a5d
#
_entry.id   f30219044b26c3d56d2fba18682e8a5d
#
_cell.length_a   1.000
_cell.length_b   1.000
_cell.length_c   1.000
_cell.angle_alpha   90.00
_cell.angle_beta   90.00
_cell.angle_gamma   90.00
#
_symmetry.space_group_name_H-M   'P 1'
#
loop_
_entity.id
_entity.type
_entity.pdbx_description
1 polymer ?
#
loop_
_entity_poly.entity_id
_entity_poly.type
_entity_poly.pdbx_seq_one_letter_code
_entity_poly.pdbx_strand_id
1 'polypeptide(L)'
;LSNLRGDPLFEPRLIRYVTGRRRKIWDKNVVAMGLSSGFLEPLESTSIHLIQAGVTRLIKMFPFGGGFEALAKRYNAQSNFEFERIRDFIILHYKLTERDDTPFWRACRDMTVPDSLAERIEVFRESGFAWQGADDLFSVTSWAPVQRWPNHIGARCVIAGELDGWCGTV
;
A
#
# COMPACT_ATOMS: atom_id res chain seq x y z
N LEU A 1 -2.09 7.06 -25.39
CA LEU A 1 -3.37 7.63 -25.89
C LEU A 1 -4.13 6.67 -26.79
N SER A 2 -3.46 5.71 -27.47
CA SER A 2 -4.07 4.76 -28.41
C SER A 2 -5.21 3.90 -27.83
N ASN A 3 -5.31 3.77 -26.51
CA ASN A 3 -6.34 2.98 -25.82
C ASN A 3 -7.51 3.81 -25.30
N LEU A 4 -7.50 5.12 -25.51
CA LEU A 4 -8.60 6.01 -25.11
C LEU A 4 -9.61 6.14 -26.25
N ARG A 5 -10.88 6.14 -25.89
CA ARG A 5 -11.97 6.44 -26.85
C ARG A 5 -12.16 7.96 -26.89
N GLY A 6 -12.04 8.53 -28.08
CA GLY A 6 -12.20 9.96 -28.35
C GLY A 6 -10.86 10.70 -28.44
N ASP A 7 -10.94 11.94 -28.91
CA ASP A 7 -9.78 12.81 -29.07
C ASP A 7 -9.45 13.54 -27.76
N PRO A 8 -8.15 13.72 -27.45
CA PRO A 8 -7.76 14.48 -26.26
C PRO A 8 -8.14 15.94 -26.42
N LEU A 9 -8.74 16.55 -25.38
CA LEU A 9 -9.07 17.97 -25.37
C LEU A 9 -7.83 18.87 -25.22
N PHE A 10 -6.74 18.33 -24.68
CA PHE A 10 -5.47 19.03 -24.48
C PHE A 10 -4.30 18.06 -24.67
N GLU A 11 -3.13 18.58 -24.98
CA GLU A 11 -1.92 17.80 -24.97
C GLU A 11 -1.63 17.25 -23.56
N PRO A 12 -1.22 15.96 -23.42
CA PRO A 12 -0.89 15.37 -22.15
C PRO A 12 0.27 16.13 -21.48
N ARG A 13 0.06 16.49 -20.20
CA ARG A 13 1.11 17.15 -19.42
C ARG A 13 1.80 16.15 -18.51
N LEU A 14 3.12 16.09 -18.61
CA LEU A 14 3.92 15.29 -17.69
C LEU A 14 3.98 15.94 -16.31
N ILE A 15 3.46 15.23 -15.30
CA ILE A 15 3.56 15.63 -13.89
C ILE A 15 4.63 14.77 -13.23
N ARG A 16 5.68 15.41 -12.75
CA ARG A 16 6.74 14.73 -11.97
C ARG A 16 6.42 14.84 -10.49
N TYR A 17 6.51 13.73 -9.77
CA TYR A 17 6.31 13.67 -8.33
C TYR A 17 7.27 12.65 -7.73
N VAL A 18 7.44 12.72 -6.40
CA VAL A 18 8.19 11.75 -5.62
C VAL A 18 7.23 11.11 -4.63
N THR A 19 7.16 9.79 -4.64
CA THR A 19 6.38 9.03 -3.65
C THR A 19 7.02 9.14 -2.28
N GLY A 20 6.20 9.17 -1.26
CA GLY A 20 6.68 9.24 0.11
C GLY A 20 5.63 9.80 1.06
N ARG A 21 6.03 9.99 2.29
CA ARG A 21 5.19 10.56 3.34
C ARG A 21 5.92 11.65 4.12
N ARG A 22 5.15 12.51 4.79
CA ARG A 22 5.73 13.47 5.73
C ARG A 22 6.33 12.73 6.93
N ARG A 23 7.45 13.24 7.43
CA ARG A 23 8.09 12.73 8.64
C ARG A 23 7.19 12.90 9.86
N LYS A 24 6.48 14.06 9.93
CA LYS A 24 5.44 14.35 10.90
C LYS A 24 4.16 14.72 10.15
N ILE A 25 3.12 13.95 10.34
CA ILE A 25 1.80 14.19 9.75
C ILE A 25 1.03 15.18 10.60
N TRP A 26 1.17 15.10 11.92
CA TRP A 26 0.73 16.11 12.87
C TRP A 26 1.93 16.83 13.45
N ASP A 27 2.04 18.12 13.18
CA ASP A 27 3.08 19.00 13.73
C ASP A 27 2.44 20.30 14.22
N LYS A 28 2.61 20.61 15.51
CA LYS A 28 1.97 21.76 16.16
C LYS A 28 0.46 21.76 15.96
N ASN A 29 -0.09 22.84 15.44
CA ASN A 29 -1.52 23.03 15.17
C ASN A 29 -1.94 22.59 13.74
N VAL A 30 -1.09 21.87 13.02
CA VAL A 30 -1.35 21.43 11.65
C VAL A 30 -1.35 19.91 11.57
N VAL A 31 -2.42 19.36 10.97
CA VAL A 31 -2.51 17.95 10.61
C VAL A 31 -2.65 17.83 9.10
N ALA A 32 -1.69 17.16 8.45
CA ALA A 32 -1.76 16.88 7.03
C ALA A 32 -2.68 15.69 6.77
N MET A 33 -3.55 15.79 5.76
CA MET A 33 -4.48 14.73 5.38
C MET A 33 -4.43 14.42 3.89
N GLY A 34 -4.73 13.18 3.52
CA GLY A 34 -4.72 12.74 2.13
C GLY A 34 -3.35 12.93 1.49
N LEU A 35 -3.32 13.43 0.25
CA LEU A 35 -2.10 13.63 -0.52
C LEU A 35 -1.10 14.59 0.14
N SER A 36 -1.56 15.47 1.02
CA SER A 36 -0.68 16.38 1.77
C SER A 36 0.09 15.66 2.88
N SER A 37 -0.39 14.51 3.36
CA SER A 37 0.30 13.69 4.36
C SER A 37 1.32 12.74 3.73
N GLY A 38 1.04 12.28 2.53
CA GLY A 38 1.90 11.39 1.76
C GLY A 38 1.18 10.82 0.54
N PHE A 39 1.96 10.30 -0.38
CA PHE A 39 1.47 9.63 -1.57
C PHE A 39 2.24 8.34 -1.81
N LEU A 40 1.53 7.25 -1.91
CA LEU A 40 1.97 5.99 -2.47
C LEU A 40 1.29 5.81 -3.83
N GLU A 41 1.70 4.82 -4.60
CA GLU A 41 1.01 4.56 -5.86
C GLU A 41 -0.44 4.07 -5.60
N PRO A 42 -1.36 4.25 -6.58
CA PRO A 42 -2.79 3.92 -6.40
C PRO A 42 -3.11 2.41 -6.49
N LEU A 43 -2.12 1.52 -6.55
CA LEU A 43 -2.34 0.08 -6.42
C LEU A 43 -3.13 -0.16 -5.13
N GLU A 44 -4.22 -0.94 -5.20
CA GLU A 44 -5.14 -1.21 -4.09
C GLU A 44 -5.95 0.00 -3.58
N SER A 45 -5.87 1.16 -4.28
CA SER A 45 -6.72 2.34 -4.02
C SER A 45 -6.74 2.83 -2.56
N THR A 46 -5.63 2.71 -1.84
CA THR A 46 -5.54 2.96 -0.40
C THR A 46 -5.65 4.42 0.02
N SER A 47 -5.57 5.37 -0.92
CA SER A 47 -5.58 6.81 -0.60
C SER A 47 -6.84 7.26 0.14
N ILE A 48 -8.02 6.77 -0.26
CA ILE A 48 -9.29 7.09 0.40
C ILE A 48 -9.32 6.51 1.82
N HIS A 49 -8.87 5.28 1.98
CA HIS A 49 -8.73 4.67 3.30
C HIS A 49 -7.84 5.48 4.24
N LEU A 50 -6.67 5.94 3.77
CA LEU A 50 -5.76 6.76 4.56
C LEU A 50 -6.38 8.09 4.99
N ILE A 51 -7.23 8.70 4.15
CA ILE A 51 -8.00 9.89 4.53
C ILE A 51 -8.98 9.56 5.64
N GLN A 52 -9.79 8.52 5.48
CA GLN A 52 -10.81 8.12 6.46
C GLN A 52 -10.18 7.72 7.80
N ALA A 53 -9.11 6.92 7.77
CA ALA A 53 -8.37 6.51 8.96
C ALA A 53 -7.75 7.73 9.67
N GLY A 54 -7.15 8.66 8.91
CA GLY A 54 -6.57 9.89 9.43
C GLY A 54 -7.60 10.78 10.11
N VAL A 55 -8.76 11.00 9.48
CA VAL A 55 -9.87 11.78 10.06
C VAL A 55 -10.41 11.10 11.32
N THR A 56 -10.70 9.82 11.28
CA THR A 56 -11.20 9.06 12.43
C THR A 56 -10.22 9.10 13.60
N ARG A 57 -8.94 8.96 13.32
CA ARG A 57 -7.86 9.05 14.32
C ARG A 57 -7.78 10.44 14.92
N LEU A 58 -7.89 11.49 14.10
CA LEU A 58 -7.87 12.87 14.60
C LEU A 58 -9.06 13.16 15.50
N ILE A 59 -10.27 12.72 15.15
CA ILE A 59 -11.47 12.90 15.98
C ILE A 59 -11.28 12.23 17.35
N LYS A 60 -10.76 10.98 17.36
CA LYS A 60 -10.51 10.24 18.60
C LYS A 60 -9.41 10.85 19.48
N MET A 61 -8.45 11.53 18.87
CA MET A 61 -7.29 12.12 19.54
C MET A 61 -7.36 13.64 19.60
N PHE A 62 -8.54 14.24 19.39
CA PHE A 62 -8.66 15.69 19.40
C PHE A 62 -8.39 16.28 20.79
N PRO A 63 -7.54 17.29 20.92
CA PRO A 63 -7.05 17.79 22.21
C PRO A 63 -8.06 18.78 22.85
N PHE A 64 -9.20 18.29 23.30
CA PHE A 64 -10.25 19.13 23.91
C PHE A 64 -9.80 19.82 25.21
N GLY A 65 -8.81 19.26 25.92
CA GLY A 65 -8.35 19.75 27.23
C GLY A 65 -7.04 20.58 27.18
N GLY A 66 -6.60 21.03 26.04
CA GLY A 66 -5.26 21.63 25.87
C GLY A 66 -4.20 20.53 25.64
N GLY A 67 -2.94 20.79 25.59
CA GLY A 67 -1.83 19.85 25.40
C GLY A 67 -2.02 18.81 24.29
N PHE A 68 -1.19 18.80 23.26
CA PHE A 68 -1.36 17.88 22.12
C PHE A 68 -0.10 17.05 21.79
N GLU A 69 1.00 17.28 22.45
CA GLU A 69 2.30 16.69 22.10
C GLU A 69 2.27 15.15 22.17
N ALA A 70 1.70 14.59 23.23
CA ALA A 70 1.58 13.15 23.39
C ALA A 70 0.59 12.56 22.36
N LEU A 71 -0.51 13.25 22.09
CA LEU A 71 -1.50 12.87 21.08
C LEU A 71 -0.90 12.92 19.68
N ALA A 72 -0.18 13.99 19.34
CA ALA A 72 0.51 14.13 18.08
C ALA A 72 1.59 13.05 17.88
N LYS A 73 2.34 12.72 18.93
CA LYS A 73 3.32 11.63 18.89
C LYS A 73 2.64 10.30 18.60
N ARG A 74 1.55 9.98 19.27
CA ARG A 74 0.77 8.75 19.04
C ARG A 74 0.15 8.71 17.66
N TYR A 75 -0.47 9.81 17.23
CA TYR A 75 -1.04 9.97 15.89
C TYR A 75 0.00 9.71 14.80
N ASN A 76 1.17 10.35 14.92
CA ASN A 76 2.27 10.19 13.97
C ASN A 76 2.78 8.74 13.94
N ALA A 77 2.92 8.09 15.09
CA ALA A 77 3.39 6.70 15.16
C ALA A 77 2.42 5.75 14.43
N GLN A 78 1.12 5.86 14.69
CA GLN A 78 0.11 5.02 14.02
C GLN A 78 0.02 5.30 12.51
N SER A 79 0.04 6.59 12.11
CA SER A 79 -0.01 6.95 10.71
C SER A 79 1.23 6.48 9.95
N ASN A 80 2.40 6.59 10.54
CA ASN A 80 3.65 6.11 9.95
C ASN A 80 3.64 4.59 9.77
N PHE A 81 3.18 3.85 10.78
CA PHE A 81 3.05 2.41 10.72
C PHE A 81 2.10 1.98 9.58
N GLU A 82 0.95 2.64 9.46
CA GLU A 82 -0.03 2.36 8.41
C GLU A 82 0.56 2.59 7.00
N PHE A 83 1.25 3.71 6.78
CA PHE A 83 1.96 3.97 5.53
C PHE A 83 3.03 2.91 5.22
N GLU A 84 3.77 2.46 6.22
CA GLU A 84 4.79 1.42 6.05
C GLU A 84 4.17 0.07 5.68
N ARG A 85 3.06 -0.31 6.30
CA ARG A 85 2.35 -1.56 5.97
C ARG A 85 1.79 -1.53 4.55
N ILE A 86 1.19 -0.42 4.13
CA ILE A 86 0.70 -0.24 2.76
C ILE A 86 1.86 -0.28 1.76
N ARG A 87 2.95 0.41 2.04
CA ARG A 87 4.18 0.35 1.22
C ARG A 87 4.69 -1.07 1.07
N ASP A 88 4.79 -1.82 2.16
CA ASP A 88 5.29 -3.19 2.16
C ASP A 88 4.37 -4.09 1.31
N PHE A 89 3.07 -3.91 1.41
CA PHE A 89 2.10 -4.64 0.59
C PHE A 89 2.24 -4.33 -0.90
N ILE A 90 2.41 -3.07 -1.27
CA ILE A 90 2.67 -2.66 -2.65
C ILE A 90 3.99 -3.26 -3.15
N ILE A 91 5.06 -3.13 -2.38
CA ILE A 91 6.37 -3.69 -2.74
C ILE A 91 6.28 -5.20 -2.95
N LEU A 92 5.51 -5.92 -2.14
CA LEU A 92 5.32 -7.37 -2.27
C LEU A 92 4.81 -7.75 -3.67
N HIS A 93 3.84 -7.01 -4.21
CA HIS A 93 3.30 -7.28 -5.55
C HIS A 93 4.37 -7.17 -6.64
N TYR A 94 5.26 -6.20 -6.54
CA TYR A 94 6.36 -6.02 -7.49
C TYR A 94 7.50 -7.01 -7.26
N LYS A 95 7.84 -7.28 -6.00
CA LYS A 95 8.94 -8.18 -5.62
C LYS A 95 8.71 -9.62 -6.03
N LEU A 96 7.47 -10.09 -5.93
CA LEU A 96 7.13 -11.48 -6.22
C LEU A 96 6.79 -11.73 -7.70
N THR A 97 6.93 -10.73 -8.57
CA THR A 97 6.68 -10.92 -10.01
C THR A 97 7.67 -11.93 -10.62
N GLU A 98 7.16 -12.81 -11.46
CA GLU A 98 7.99 -13.71 -12.29
C GLU A 98 8.30 -13.09 -13.66
N ARG A 99 7.80 -11.90 -13.93
CA ARG A 99 8.06 -11.21 -15.20
C ARG A 99 9.54 -10.85 -15.32
N ASP A 100 10.12 -11.08 -16.50
CA ASP A 100 11.50 -10.75 -16.85
C ASP A 100 11.63 -10.10 -18.24
N ASP A 101 10.48 -9.83 -18.86
CA ASP A 101 10.36 -9.32 -20.23
C ASP A 101 10.97 -7.93 -20.41
N THR A 102 11.10 -7.17 -19.33
CA THR A 102 11.71 -5.83 -19.38
C THR A 102 12.72 -5.59 -18.25
N PRO A 103 13.66 -4.62 -18.41
CA PRO A 103 14.56 -4.24 -17.33
C PRO A 103 13.83 -3.78 -16.06
N PHE A 104 12.66 -3.14 -16.21
CA PHE A 104 11.82 -2.70 -15.10
C PHE A 104 11.39 -3.88 -14.21
N TRP A 105 10.82 -4.93 -14.80
CA TRP A 105 10.34 -6.09 -14.02
C TRP A 105 11.49 -6.86 -13.37
N ARG A 106 12.62 -6.98 -14.06
CA ARG A 106 13.83 -7.56 -13.45
C ARG A 106 14.29 -6.75 -12.24
N ALA A 107 14.33 -5.42 -12.34
CA ALA A 107 14.69 -4.56 -11.23
C ALA A 107 13.70 -4.69 -10.05
N CYS A 108 12.40 -4.81 -10.33
CA CYS A 108 11.38 -5.05 -9.30
C CYS A 108 11.60 -6.38 -8.59
N ARG A 109 11.86 -7.46 -9.33
CA ARG A 109 12.13 -8.78 -8.76
C ARG A 109 13.39 -8.81 -7.91
N ASP A 110 14.44 -8.12 -8.36
CA ASP A 110 15.76 -8.16 -7.72
C ASP A 110 15.93 -7.11 -6.62
N MET A 111 14.95 -6.19 -6.44
CA MET A 111 15.03 -5.12 -5.44
C MET A 111 15.21 -5.64 -4.02
N THR A 112 15.92 -4.87 -3.20
CA THR A 112 15.97 -5.06 -1.75
C THR A 112 14.65 -4.61 -1.13
N VAL A 113 14.12 -5.38 -0.20
CA VAL A 113 12.87 -5.07 0.49
C VAL A 113 13.13 -4.66 1.94
N PRO A 114 12.23 -3.89 2.59
CA PRO A 114 12.33 -3.60 4.02
C PRO A 114 12.34 -4.86 4.88
N ASP A 115 13.05 -4.84 6.01
CA ASP A 115 13.18 -5.98 6.92
C ASP A 115 11.82 -6.55 7.36
N SER A 116 10.85 -5.66 7.61
CA SER A 116 9.48 -6.04 7.96
C SER A 116 8.74 -6.82 6.88
N LEU A 117 9.08 -6.61 5.62
CA LEU A 117 8.54 -7.36 4.49
C LEU A 117 9.36 -8.63 4.26
N ALA A 118 10.69 -8.57 4.41
CA ALA A 118 11.56 -9.72 4.29
C ALA A 118 11.15 -10.83 5.28
N GLU A 119 10.92 -10.49 6.54
CA GLU A 119 10.40 -11.39 7.57
C GLU A 119 9.08 -12.07 7.14
N ARG A 120 8.13 -11.30 6.62
CA ARG A 120 6.84 -11.85 6.15
C ARG A 120 7.03 -12.84 4.99
N ILE A 121 7.90 -12.53 4.05
CA ILE A 121 8.18 -13.41 2.91
C ILE A 121 8.86 -14.69 3.39
N GLU A 122 9.83 -14.59 4.29
CA GLU A 122 10.56 -15.73 4.82
C GLU A 122 9.65 -16.70 5.59
N VAL A 123 8.88 -16.18 6.55
CA VAL A 123 7.92 -16.99 7.32
C VAL A 123 6.91 -17.68 6.42
N PHE A 124 6.38 -16.96 5.40
CA PHE A 124 5.45 -17.59 4.48
C PHE A 124 6.10 -18.69 3.63
N ARG A 125 7.33 -18.50 3.17
CA ARG A 125 8.07 -19.51 2.40
C ARG A 125 8.34 -20.78 3.21
N GLU A 126 8.68 -20.62 4.50
CA GLU A 126 8.98 -21.74 5.38
C GLU A 126 7.75 -22.53 5.82
N SER A 127 6.65 -21.84 6.10
CA SER A 127 5.50 -22.45 6.79
C SER A 127 4.15 -22.29 6.08
N GLY A 128 4.06 -21.47 5.03
CA GLY A 128 2.78 -21.04 4.45
C GLY A 128 1.96 -20.15 5.37
N PHE A 129 2.54 -19.69 6.49
CA PHE A 129 1.84 -18.87 7.47
C PHE A 129 1.86 -17.41 7.08
N ALA A 130 0.67 -16.81 6.97
CA ALA A 130 0.49 -15.38 6.82
C ALA A 130 -0.28 -14.84 8.03
N TRP A 131 0.06 -13.63 8.49
CA TRP A 131 -0.62 -13.00 9.63
C TRP A 131 -1.02 -11.57 9.33
N GLN A 132 -1.99 -11.09 10.09
CA GLN A 132 -2.42 -9.71 10.13
C GLN A 132 -2.09 -9.13 11.50
N GLY A 133 -1.36 -8.02 11.53
CA GLY A 133 -1.18 -7.21 12.73
C GLY A 133 -2.45 -6.45 13.10
N ALA A 134 -2.56 -6.00 14.34
CA ALA A 134 -3.74 -5.31 14.85
C ALA A 134 -4.09 -4.01 14.08
N ASP A 135 -3.07 -3.34 13.55
CA ASP A 135 -3.20 -2.08 12.80
C ASP A 135 -2.94 -2.27 11.28
N ASP A 136 -2.91 -3.52 10.77
CA ASP A 136 -2.75 -3.80 9.35
C ASP A 136 -4.07 -3.56 8.60
N LEU A 137 -4.03 -2.76 7.53
CA LEU A 137 -5.17 -2.57 6.63
C LEU A 137 -5.56 -3.86 5.92
N PHE A 138 -4.55 -4.55 5.38
CA PHE A 138 -4.76 -5.75 4.59
C PHE A 138 -4.86 -6.99 5.46
N SER A 139 -5.91 -7.77 5.23
CA SER A 139 -6.15 -9.02 5.94
C SER A 139 -5.20 -10.13 5.51
N VAL A 140 -5.17 -11.22 6.27
CA VAL A 140 -4.45 -12.46 5.88
C VAL A 140 -4.89 -12.94 4.49
N THR A 141 -6.18 -12.78 4.17
CA THR A 141 -6.75 -13.14 2.86
C THR A 141 -6.26 -12.25 1.72
N SER A 142 -5.69 -11.08 2.02
CA SER A 142 -5.01 -10.24 1.02
C SER A 142 -3.52 -10.60 0.89
N TRP A 143 -2.82 -10.82 2.01
CA TRP A 143 -1.40 -11.14 2.02
C TRP A 143 -1.08 -12.52 1.42
N ALA A 144 -1.82 -13.56 1.81
CA ALA A 144 -1.54 -14.93 1.42
C ALA A 144 -1.65 -15.17 -0.10
N PRO A 145 -2.68 -14.69 -0.82
CA PRO A 145 -2.74 -14.84 -2.27
C PRO A 145 -1.57 -14.19 -3.00
N VAL A 146 -1.17 -12.98 -2.60
CA VAL A 146 -0.04 -12.29 -3.24
C VAL A 146 1.26 -13.07 -3.06
N GLN A 147 1.48 -13.67 -1.88
CA GLN A 147 2.65 -14.51 -1.59
C GLN A 147 2.60 -15.87 -2.29
N ARG A 148 1.40 -16.42 -2.50
CA ARG A 148 1.20 -17.75 -3.11
C ARG A 148 1.21 -17.70 -4.65
N TRP A 149 0.75 -16.60 -5.23
CA TRP A 149 0.63 -16.41 -6.67
C TRP A 149 1.31 -15.11 -7.11
N PRO A 150 2.61 -15.13 -7.33
CA PRO A 150 3.41 -13.93 -7.59
C PRO A 150 3.07 -13.19 -8.90
N ASN A 151 2.24 -13.76 -9.77
CA ASN A 151 1.91 -13.19 -11.07
C ASN A 151 0.58 -12.41 -11.12
N HIS A 152 0.08 -11.91 -9.99
CA HIS A 152 -1.18 -11.18 -9.94
C HIS A 152 -1.20 -9.89 -10.79
N ILE A 153 -0.07 -9.23 -10.93
CA ILE A 153 0.01 -8.01 -11.75
C ILE A 153 0.17 -8.41 -13.22
N GLY A 154 -0.95 -8.53 -13.93
CA GLY A 154 -1.01 -8.74 -15.37
C GLY A 154 -1.09 -10.19 -15.83
N ALA A 155 -1.26 -11.17 -14.95
CA ALA A 155 -1.59 -12.52 -15.33
C ALA A 155 -3.09 -12.80 -15.16
N ARG A 156 -3.69 -13.40 -16.17
CA ARG A 156 -5.00 -14.03 -16.01
C ARG A 156 -4.94 -14.99 -14.83
N CYS A 157 -5.85 -14.81 -13.89
CA CYS A 157 -6.07 -15.76 -12.81
C CYS A 157 -6.43 -17.13 -13.44
N VAL A 158 -5.43 -17.98 -13.65
CA VAL A 158 -5.65 -19.38 -14.00
C VAL A 158 -5.68 -20.13 -12.68
N ILE A 159 -6.83 -20.11 -12.03
CA ILE A 159 -7.10 -21.01 -10.92
C ILE A 159 -7.45 -22.37 -11.53
N ALA A 160 -6.53 -23.31 -11.47
CA ALA A 160 -6.88 -24.70 -11.62
C ALA A 160 -7.65 -25.14 -10.36
N GLY A 161 -8.96 -25.21 -10.46
CA GLY A 161 -9.82 -26.24 -9.88
C GLY A 161 -9.99 -26.41 -8.37
N GLU A 162 -9.35 -25.63 -7.45
CA GLU A 162 -9.46 -25.94 -6.02
C GLU A 162 -9.87 -24.78 -5.08
N LEU A 163 -10.19 -23.62 -5.63
CA LEU A 163 -10.78 -22.52 -4.85
C LEU A 163 -11.95 -21.93 -5.63
N ASP A 164 -13.00 -22.72 -5.78
CA ASP A 164 -14.29 -22.28 -6.27
C ASP A 164 -14.84 -21.18 -5.34
N GLY A 165 -14.72 -19.93 -5.76
CA GLY A 165 -15.35 -18.82 -5.09
C GLY A 165 -14.53 -17.52 -5.01
N TRP A 166 -13.27 -17.47 -5.47
CA TRP A 166 -12.40 -16.28 -5.31
C TRP A 166 -11.99 -15.61 -6.63
N CYS A 167 -12.45 -16.07 -7.77
CA CYS A 167 -12.26 -15.37 -9.02
C CYS A 167 -13.49 -14.51 -9.30
N GLY A 168 -13.61 -13.37 -8.62
CA GLY A 168 -14.49 -12.29 -9.05
C GLY A 168 -13.92 -11.70 -10.33
N THR A 169 -14.66 -11.85 -11.43
CA THR A 169 -14.45 -11.14 -12.70
C THR A 169 -14.45 -9.63 -12.43
N VAL A 170 -13.34 -8.97 -12.71
CA VAL A 170 -13.27 -7.53 -12.96
C VAL A 170 -13.11 -7.31 -14.46
#